data_8afc4c388fefdbb3c6da47b7d2b8cd7f
#
_entry.id   8afc4c388fefdbb3c6da47b7d2b8cd7f
#
_cell.length_a   1.000
_cell.length_b   1.000
_cell.length_c   1.000
_cell.angle_alpha   90.00
_cell.angle_beta   90.00
_cell.angle_gamma   90.00
#
_symmetry.space_group_name_H-M   'P 1'
#
loop_
_entity.id
_entity.type
_entity.pdbx_description
1 polymer ?
#
loop_
_entity_poly.entity_id
_entity_poly.type
_entity_poly.pdbx_seq_one_letter_code
_entity_poly.pdbx_strand_id
1 'polypeptide(L)'
;MKYIGAHVSAAGGLANAAIRAAEIDATAFALFTKNQRQWCAAPLTTQTIDEFKAACEKYHYTSAQILPHDSYLINLGHPVAEALEKSRDAFIDEMQRCEQLGLSLLNFHPGSHLMQISEEDCLVRIAESINIALDKTHGVTAVIENTAGQGSNLGFKFEHLAAIIDGVEDKSRVGVCIDTCHAFAAGYDLRTPAECEKTFTDFARIVGFKYLRGMHLNDAKSTFGSRVDRHHSLGEGNIGHDAFRWIMQDDRFDGIPLILETINPDIWAEEIAWLKAQQTEKAVA
;
A
#
# COMPACT_ATOMS: atom_id res chain seq x y z
N MET A 1 14.98 10.25 5.66
CA MET A 1 13.80 11.12 5.76
C MET A 1 12.56 10.29 5.58
N LYS A 2 11.55 10.49 6.41
CA LYS A 2 10.27 9.79 6.31
C LYS A 2 9.26 10.63 5.57
N TYR A 3 8.54 10.01 4.64
CA TYR A 3 7.46 10.64 3.89
C TYR A 3 6.13 10.20 4.49
N ILE A 4 5.39 11.14 5.05
CA ILE A 4 4.19 10.86 5.84
C ILE A 4 2.99 11.55 5.20
N GLY A 5 1.92 10.81 5.01
CA GLY A 5 0.70 11.36 4.44
C GLY A 5 -0.51 10.47 4.62
N ALA A 6 -1.50 10.66 3.77
CA ALA A 6 -2.77 9.96 3.84
C ALA A 6 -3.28 9.58 2.45
N HIS A 7 -4.21 8.64 2.41
CA HIS A 7 -4.93 8.28 1.19
C HIS A 7 -6.02 9.33 0.94
N VAL A 8 -5.66 10.38 0.23
CA VAL A 8 -6.52 11.53 -0.01
C VAL A 8 -7.48 11.31 -1.18
N SER A 9 -8.55 12.07 -1.19
CA SER A 9 -9.53 12.04 -2.28
C SER A 9 -8.98 12.73 -3.53
N ALA A 10 -9.24 12.15 -4.70
CA ALA A 10 -8.98 12.75 -6.01
C ALA A 10 -10.28 13.30 -6.64
N ALA A 11 -11.35 13.44 -5.87
CA ALA A 11 -12.62 13.95 -6.35
C ALA A 11 -12.48 15.35 -6.98
N GLY A 12 -13.05 15.52 -8.16
CA GLY A 12 -12.95 16.76 -8.93
C GLY A 12 -11.73 16.84 -9.85
N GLY A 13 -10.84 15.86 -9.82
CA GLY A 13 -9.65 15.76 -10.66
C GLY A 13 -8.44 15.25 -9.88
N LEU A 14 -7.53 14.54 -10.55
CA LEU A 14 -6.36 13.92 -9.92
C LEU A 14 -5.44 14.95 -9.24
N ALA A 15 -5.29 16.14 -9.83
CA ALA A 15 -4.49 17.23 -9.25
C ALA A 15 -4.95 17.60 -7.83
N ASN A 16 -6.23 17.46 -7.53
CA ASN A 16 -6.78 17.76 -6.21
C ASN A 16 -6.23 16.85 -5.11
N ALA A 17 -5.75 15.66 -5.44
CA ALA A 17 -5.09 14.78 -4.46
C ALA A 17 -3.82 15.44 -3.92
N ALA A 18 -2.96 15.99 -4.78
CA ALA A 18 -1.76 16.70 -4.35
C ALA A 18 -2.10 17.95 -3.53
N ILE A 19 -3.12 18.68 -3.93
CA ILE A 19 -3.59 19.90 -3.21
C ILE A 19 -4.07 19.51 -1.80
N ARG A 20 -4.91 18.46 -1.70
CA ARG A 20 -5.44 17.99 -0.41
C ARG A 20 -4.35 17.46 0.51
N ALA A 21 -3.35 16.78 -0.05
CA ALA A 21 -2.19 16.33 0.72
C ALA A 21 -1.41 17.52 1.30
N ALA A 22 -1.20 18.55 0.50
CA ALA A 22 -0.52 19.77 0.95
C ALA A 22 -1.30 20.50 2.06
N GLU A 23 -2.63 20.51 1.99
CA GLU A 23 -3.50 21.14 3.00
C GLU A 23 -3.38 20.49 4.39
N ILE A 24 -3.05 19.22 4.48
CA ILE A 24 -2.83 18.49 5.74
C ILE A 24 -1.35 18.39 6.13
N ASP A 25 -0.50 19.16 5.47
CA ASP A 25 0.96 19.19 5.68
C ASP A 25 1.62 17.81 5.49
N ALA A 26 1.11 17.05 4.53
CA ALA A 26 1.65 15.73 4.17
C ALA A 26 2.89 15.87 3.28
N THR A 27 3.85 14.96 3.47
CA THR A 27 5.02 14.80 2.58
C THR A 27 4.91 13.57 1.68
N ALA A 28 3.80 12.86 1.77
CA ALA A 28 3.45 11.73 0.91
C ALA A 28 1.94 11.70 0.74
N PHE A 29 1.46 10.98 -0.26
CA PHE A 29 0.04 10.68 -0.36
C PHE A 29 -0.22 9.42 -1.18
N ALA A 30 -1.40 8.87 -1.00
CA ALA A 30 -1.97 7.84 -1.85
C ALA A 30 -3.27 8.36 -2.48
N LEU A 31 -3.66 7.75 -3.58
CA LEU A 31 -4.89 8.08 -4.29
C LEU A 31 -5.34 6.88 -5.12
N PHE A 32 -6.60 6.89 -5.53
CA PHE A 32 -7.06 6.08 -6.65
C PHE A 32 -6.94 6.89 -7.93
N THR A 33 -6.32 6.33 -8.98
CA THR A 33 -6.19 7.01 -10.27
C THR A 33 -7.46 6.95 -11.11
N LYS A 34 -8.41 6.14 -10.69
CA LYS A 34 -9.77 6.01 -11.24
C LYS A 34 -10.73 5.57 -10.13
N ASN A 35 -12.03 5.54 -10.41
CA ASN A 35 -13.00 5.05 -9.44
C ASN A 35 -12.71 3.59 -9.09
N GLN A 36 -12.41 3.32 -7.82
CA GLN A 36 -12.02 2.00 -7.31
C GLN A 36 -13.12 0.95 -7.34
N ARG A 37 -14.35 1.33 -7.65
CA ARG A 37 -15.51 0.45 -7.75
C ARG A 37 -15.94 0.17 -9.19
N GLN A 38 -15.17 0.63 -10.16
CA GLN A 38 -15.45 0.45 -11.59
C GLN A 38 -14.31 -0.30 -12.27
N TRP A 39 -14.67 -1.19 -13.19
CA TRP A 39 -13.72 -1.96 -13.99
C TRP A 39 -13.01 -1.11 -15.03
N CYS A 40 -13.76 -0.21 -15.66
CA CYS A 40 -13.26 0.63 -16.73
C CYS A 40 -13.43 2.10 -16.38
N ALA A 41 -12.50 2.91 -16.86
CA ALA A 41 -12.56 4.35 -16.79
C ALA A 41 -12.13 4.93 -18.14
N ALA A 42 -12.55 6.16 -18.42
CA ALA A 42 -12.06 6.87 -19.60
C ALA A 42 -10.53 7.00 -19.55
N PRO A 43 -9.84 6.95 -20.70
CA PRO A 43 -8.41 7.21 -20.76
C PRO A 43 -8.08 8.57 -20.14
N LEU A 44 -6.91 8.68 -19.53
CA LEU A 44 -6.41 9.95 -19.02
C LEU A 44 -6.18 10.91 -20.20
N THR A 45 -6.68 12.13 -20.07
CA THR A 45 -6.40 13.18 -21.06
C THR A 45 -5.04 13.81 -20.78
N THR A 46 -4.44 14.41 -21.82
CA THR A 46 -3.20 15.17 -21.67
C THR A 46 -3.36 16.28 -20.64
N GLN A 47 -4.50 16.96 -20.61
CA GLN A 47 -4.80 18.01 -19.64
C GLN A 47 -4.77 17.46 -18.20
N THR A 48 -5.43 16.34 -17.93
CA THR A 48 -5.44 15.71 -16.60
C THR A 48 -4.05 15.34 -16.15
N ILE A 49 -3.24 14.74 -17.04
CA ILE A 49 -1.87 14.35 -16.76
C ILE A 49 -1.01 15.58 -16.42
N ASP A 50 -1.10 16.62 -17.23
CA ASP A 50 -0.32 17.85 -17.05
C ASP A 50 -0.70 18.58 -15.76
N GLU A 51 -1.99 18.67 -15.46
CA GLU A 51 -2.48 19.28 -14.21
C GLU A 51 -1.99 18.52 -12.98
N PHE A 52 -2.03 17.19 -13.02
CA PHE A 52 -1.52 16.36 -11.94
C PHE A 52 -0.02 16.56 -11.72
N LYS A 53 0.76 16.50 -12.78
CA LYS A 53 2.22 16.69 -12.70
C LYS A 53 2.58 18.08 -12.20
N ALA A 54 1.86 19.11 -12.67
CA ALA A 54 2.07 20.49 -12.22
C ALA A 54 1.76 20.67 -10.73
N ALA A 55 0.70 20.06 -10.24
CA ALA A 55 0.35 20.11 -8.81
C ALA A 55 1.39 19.38 -7.95
N CYS A 56 1.87 18.22 -8.38
CA CYS A 56 2.93 17.51 -7.68
C CYS A 56 4.22 18.32 -7.62
N GLU A 57 4.62 18.96 -8.72
CA GLU A 57 5.79 19.82 -8.76
C GLU A 57 5.63 21.02 -7.84
N LYS A 58 4.48 21.67 -7.87
CA LYS A 58 4.17 22.84 -7.03
C LYS A 58 4.32 22.54 -5.53
N TYR A 59 3.86 21.37 -5.11
CA TYR A 59 3.86 20.98 -3.69
C TYR A 59 5.03 20.05 -3.32
N HIS A 60 5.98 19.86 -4.24
CA HIS A 60 7.23 19.10 -4.03
C HIS A 60 7.02 17.60 -3.78
N TYR A 61 6.04 17.00 -4.44
CA TYR A 61 5.85 15.55 -4.43
C TYR A 61 6.54 14.89 -5.61
N THR A 62 7.51 14.05 -5.34
CA THR A 62 8.14 13.17 -6.34
C THR A 62 7.44 11.81 -6.39
N SER A 63 7.75 11.00 -7.39
CA SER A 63 7.19 9.65 -7.51
C SER A 63 7.50 8.74 -6.30
N ALA A 64 8.60 8.99 -5.60
CA ALA A 64 8.97 8.25 -4.39
C ALA A 64 8.03 8.51 -3.19
N GLN A 65 7.24 9.57 -3.25
CA GLN A 65 6.35 10.01 -2.17
C GLN A 65 4.88 9.67 -2.44
N ILE A 66 4.58 9.06 -3.57
CA ILE A 66 3.20 8.80 -3.99
C ILE A 66 2.98 7.30 -4.15
N LEU A 67 1.95 6.78 -3.45
CA LEU A 67 1.62 5.35 -3.43
C LEU A 67 0.17 5.16 -3.92
N PRO A 68 -0.08 5.14 -5.24
CA PRO A 68 -1.41 4.87 -5.78
C PRO A 68 -1.90 3.48 -5.37
N HIS A 69 -3.20 3.34 -5.25
CA HIS A 69 -3.86 2.06 -4.97
C HIS A 69 -4.75 1.67 -6.15
N ASP A 70 -4.80 0.39 -6.46
CA ASP A 70 -5.65 -0.13 -7.53
C ASP A 70 -7.12 -0.30 -7.08
N SER A 71 -7.97 -0.65 -8.04
CA SER A 71 -9.38 -0.97 -7.79
C SER A 71 -9.52 -2.21 -6.91
N TYR A 72 -10.47 -2.17 -5.96
CA TYR A 72 -10.82 -3.32 -5.11
C TYR A 72 -11.46 -4.49 -5.88
N LEU A 73 -11.87 -4.28 -7.13
CA LEU A 73 -12.48 -5.32 -7.95
C LEU A 73 -11.44 -6.31 -8.52
N ILE A 74 -10.17 -5.92 -8.58
CA ILE A 74 -9.10 -6.71 -9.18
C ILE A 74 -8.71 -7.87 -8.26
N ASN A 75 -8.75 -9.09 -8.81
CA ASN A 75 -8.26 -10.30 -8.16
C ASN A 75 -7.29 -11.02 -9.10
N LEU A 76 -6.01 -10.82 -8.89
CA LEU A 76 -4.93 -11.35 -9.74
C LEU A 76 -4.71 -12.86 -9.59
N GLY A 77 -5.35 -13.48 -8.61
CA GLY A 77 -5.33 -14.93 -8.37
C GLY A 77 -6.68 -15.60 -8.63
N HIS A 78 -7.60 -14.95 -9.34
CA HIS A 78 -8.94 -15.45 -9.53
C HIS A 78 -8.97 -16.86 -10.12
N PRO A 79 -9.74 -17.79 -9.54
CA PRO A 79 -9.79 -19.18 -10.02
C PRO A 79 -10.47 -19.36 -11.38
N VAL A 80 -11.38 -18.45 -11.78
CA VAL A 80 -12.12 -18.53 -13.05
C VAL A 80 -11.36 -17.77 -14.15
N ALA A 81 -11.07 -18.43 -15.25
CA ALA A 81 -10.22 -17.89 -16.33
C ALA A 81 -10.70 -16.55 -16.88
N GLU A 82 -12.00 -16.41 -17.17
CA GLU A 82 -12.57 -15.15 -17.69
C GLU A 82 -12.42 -13.98 -16.71
N ALA A 83 -12.70 -14.23 -15.43
CA ALA A 83 -12.58 -13.22 -14.37
C ALA A 83 -11.11 -12.88 -14.10
N LEU A 84 -10.21 -13.84 -14.20
CA LEU A 84 -8.77 -13.61 -14.08
C LEU A 84 -8.25 -12.71 -15.22
N GLU A 85 -8.67 -12.98 -16.46
CA GLU A 85 -8.31 -12.16 -17.60
C GLU A 85 -8.82 -10.72 -17.46
N LYS A 86 -10.04 -10.54 -17.00
CA LYS A 86 -10.63 -9.23 -16.71
C LYS A 86 -9.83 -8.47 -15.65
N SER A 87 -9.44 -9.15 -14.59
CA SER A 87 -8.60 -8.58 -13.54
C SER A 87 -7.20 -8.21 -14.04
N ARG A 88 -6.59 -9.06 -14.86
CA ARG A 88 -5.29 -8.80 -15.48
C ARG A 88 -5.33 -7.57 -16.38
N ASP A 89 -6.35 -7.47 -17.22
CA ASP A 89 -6.52 -6.31 -18.12
C ASP A 89 -6.72 -5.02 -17.31
N ALA A 90 -7.53 -5.06 -16.26
CA ALA A 90 -7.75 -3.92 -15.37
C ALA A 90 -6.47 -3.50 -14.64
N PHE A 91 -5.66 -4.46 -14.19
CA PHE A 91 -4.40 -4.19 -13.51
C PHE A 91 -3.37 -3.57 -14.47
N ILE A 92 -3.28 -4.07 -15.70
CA ILE A 92 -2.44 -3.48 -16.74
C ILE A 92 -2.84 -2.03 -17.00
N ASP A 93 -4.13 -1.74 -17.13
CA ASP A 93 -4.63 -0.38 -17.28
C ASP A 93 -4.21 0.52 -16.12
N GLU A 94 -4.33 0.04 -14.88
CA GLU A 94 -3.90 0.78 -13.69
C GLU A 94 -2.39 1.06 -13.71
N MET A 95 -1.57 0.08 -14.09
CA MET A 95 -0.12 0.25 -14.24
C MET A 95 0.21 1.28 -15.32
N GLN A 96 -0.49 1.25 -16.45
CA GLN A 96 -0.31 2.21 -17.55
C GLN A 96 -0.72 3.63 -17.14
N ARG A 97 -1.80 3.77 -16.36
CA ARG A 97 -2.19 5.07 -15.81
C ARG A 97 -1.11 5.64 -14.89
N CYS A 98 -0.51 4.82 -14.04
CA CYS A 98 0.63 5.24 -13.22
C CYS A 98 1.82 5.69 -14.09
N GLU A 99 2.15 4.93 -15.12
CA GLU A 99 3.21 5.27 -16.07
C GLU A 99 2.97 6.62 -16.74
N GLN A 100 1.75 6.86 -17.23
CA GLN A 100 1.36 8.13 -17.84
C GLN A 100 1.45 9.33 -16.89
N LEU A 101 1.12 9.10 -15.62
CA LEU A 101 1.18 10.13 -14.58
C LEU A 101 2.59 10.37 -14.02
N GLY A 102 3.58 9.61 -14.49
CA GLY A 102 4.95 9.69 -13.96
C GLY A 102 5.13 9.09 -12.58
N LEU A 103 4.23 8.20 -12.17
CA LEU A 103 4.29 7.49 -10.89
C LEU A 103 5.10 6.20 -11.03
N SER A 104 5.78 5.80 -9.95
CA SER A 104 6.70 4.67 -9.97
C SER A 104 6.24 3.47 -9.15
N LEU A 105 5.11 3.58 -8.46
CA LEU A 105 4.58 2.56 -7.56
C LEU A 105 3.10 2.35 -7.84
N LEU A 106 2.63 1.11 -7.71
CA LEU A 106 1.19 0.81 -7.65
C LEU A 106 0.96 -0.24 -6.58
N ASN A 107 0.26 0.14 -5.52
CA ASN A 107 -0.12 -0.72 -4.41
C ASN A 107 -1.40 -1.49 -4.77
N PHE A 108 -1.42 -2.79 -4.45
CA PHE A 108 -2.59 -3.64 -4.70
C PHE A 108 -2.66 -4.78 -3.69
N HIS A 109 -3.87 -5.27 -3.44
CA HIS A 109 -4.09 -6.51 -2.70
C HIS A 109 -3.81 -7.69 -3.62
N PRO A 110 -3.11 -8.75 -3.16
CA PRO A 110 -2.63 -9.79 -4.06
C PRO A 110 -3.75 -10.56 -4.76
N GLY A 111 -4.74 -11.02 -4.00
CA GLY A 111 -5.85 -11.76 -4.57
C GLY A 111 -6.47 -12.77 -3.61
N SER A 112 -7.41 -13.55 -4.12
CA SER A 112 -8.25 -14.45 -3.35
C SER A 112 -8.51 -15.73 -4.13
N HIS A 113 -8.42 -16.89 -3.45
CA HIS A 113 -8.68 -18.20 -4.06
C HIS A 113 -10.16 -18.55 -4.14
N LEU A 114 -11.04 -17.78 -3.49
CA LEU A 114 -12.50 -17.96 -3.46
C LEU A 114 -12.93 -19.39 -3.08
N MET A 115 -12.11 -20.13 -2.36
CA MET A 115 -12.29 -21.52 -1.97
C MET A 115 -12.41 -22.50 -3.16
N GLN A 116 -11.95 -22.12 -4.34
CA GLN A 116 -12.06 -22.89 -5.59
C GLN A 116 -10.75 -23.48 -6.07
N ILE A 117 -9.63 -22.94 -5.63
CA ILE A 117 -8.26 -23.44 -5.92
C ILE A 117 -7.46 -23.43 -4.63
N SER A 118 -6.30 -24.11 -4.62
CA SER A 118 -5.40 -24.07 -3.48
C SER A 118 -4.76 -22.71 -3.29
N GLU A 119 -4.28 -22.42 -2.08
CA GLU A 119 -3.49 -21.22 -1.81
C GLU A 119 -2.26 -21.16 -2.72
N GLU A 120 -1.56 -22.29 -2.89
CA GLU A 120 -0.36 -22.38 -3.73
C GLU A 120 -0.65 -22.02 -5.18
N ASP A 121 -1.71 -22.58 -5.76
CA ASP A 121 -2.11 -22.28 -7.13
C ASP A 121 -2.51 -20.82 -7.29
N CYS A 122 -3.20 -20.24 -6.29
CA CYS A 122 -3.57 -18.85 -6.29
C CYS A 122 -2.33 -17.94 -6.26
N LEU A 123 -1.34 -18.24 -5.42
CA LEU A 123 -0.08 -17.47 -5.35
C LEU A 123 0.68 -17.51 -6.67
N VAL A 124 0.71 -18.68 -7.34
CA VAL A 124 1.33 -18.81 -8.67
C VAL A 124 0.61 -17.93 -9.70
N ARG A 125 -0.72 -17.92 -9.71
CA ARG A 125 -1.51 -17.07 -10.62
C ARG A 125 -1.26 -15.59 -10.38
N ILE A 126 -1.14 -15.17 -9.13
CA ILE A 126 -0.82 -13.79 -8.78
C ILE A 126 0.54 -13.39 -9.37
N ALA A 127 1.57 -14.21 -9.17
CA ALA A 127 2.90 -13.95 -9.73
C ALA A 127 2.87 -13.89 -11.27
N GLU A 128 2.16 -14.79 -11.93
CA GLU A 128 1.97 -14.76 -13.39
C GLU A 128 1.28 -13.48 -13.85
N SER A 129 0.25 -13.04 -13.13
CA SER A 129 -0.47 -11.80 -13.43
C SER A 129 0.45 -10.58 -13.34
N ILE A 130 1.32 -10.56 -12.33
CA ILE A 130 2.33 -9.51 -12.17
C ILE A 130 3.31 -9.54 -13.36
N ASN A 131 3.84 -10.70 -13.72
CA ASN A 131 4.76 -10.86 -14.85
C ASN A 131 4.15 -10.33 -16.15
N ILE A 132 2.89 -10.65 -16.43
CA ILE A 132 2.18 -10.18 -17.61
C ILE A 132 2.08 -8.64 -17.61
N ALA A 133 1.73 -8.07 -16.47
CA ALA A 133 1.60 -6.61 -16.35
C ALA A 133 2.95 -5.90 -16.50
N LEU A 134 4.01 -6.44 -15.90
CA LEU A 134 5.36 -5.87 -16.02
C LEU A 134 5.88 -5.90 -17.44
N ASP A 135 5.57 -6.95 -18.20
CA ASP A 135 5.97 -7.07 -19.61
C ASP A 135 5.31 -6.01 -20.51
N LYS A 136 4.15 -5.49 -20.12
CA LYS A 136 3.36 -4.51 -20.89
C LYS A 136 3.52 -3.07 -20.43
N THR A 137 4.34 -2.83 -19.41
CA THR A 137 4.51 -1.51 -18.80
C THR A 137 5.97 -1.24 -18.51
N HIS A 138 6.30 0.01 -18.20
CA HIS A 138 7.66 0.44 -17.89
C HIS A 138 7.66 1.38 -16.67
N GLY A 139 8.70 1.28 -15.85
CA GLY A 139 9.00 2.27 -14.81
C GLY A 139 8.08 2.25 -13.58
N VAL A 140 7.12 1.33 -13.53
CA VAL A 140 6.21 1.19 -12.38
C VAL A 140 6.47 -0.13 -11.67
N THR A 141 6.64 -0.07 -10.35
CA THR A 141 6.81 -1.24 -9.49
C THR A 141 5.45 -1.71 -8.98
N ALA A 142 5.19 -3.01 -9.12
CA ALA A 142 4.03 -3.66 -8.50
C ALA A 142 4.30 -3.85 -7.01
N VAL A 143 3.53 -3.18 -6.17
CA VAL A 143 3.70 -3.17 -4.71
C VAL A 143 2.60 -4.00 -4.07
N ILE A 144 2.95 -5.17 -3.57
CA ILE A 144 2.02 -6.13 -2.99
C ILE A 144 1.74 -5.74 -1.54
N GLU A 145 0.51 -5.46 -1.22
CA GLU A 145 0.12 -5.18 0.16
C GLU A 145 -0.23 -6.48 0.91
N ASN A 146 0.26 -6.60 2.15
CA ASN A 146 -0.23 -7.66 3.04
C ASN A 146 -1.70 -7.42 3.39
N THR A 147 -2.42 -8.49 3.67
CA THR A 147 -3.85 -8.44 4.03
C THR A 147 -4.09 -9.00 5.42
N ALA A 148 -5.28 -8.72 5.96
CA ALA A 148 -5.71 -9.30 7.23
C ALA A 148 -6.04 -10.80 7.12
N GLY A 149 -6.20 -11.31 5.89
CA GLY A 149 -6.64 -12.68 5.66
C GLY A 149 -8.13 -12.87 5.84
N GLN A 150 -8.92 -11.81 5.69
CA GLN A 150 -10.37 -11.89 5.78
C GLN A 150 -10.91 -12.72 4.61
N GLY A 151 -11.83 -13.64 4.92
CA GLY A 151 -12.40 -14.54 3.91
C GLY A 151 -11.33 -15.42 3.27
N SER A 152 -11.24 -15.39 1.95
CA SER A 152 -10.28 -16.17 1.16
C SER A 152 -9.11 -15.33 0.62
N ASN A 153 -8.89 -14.13 1.15
CA ASN A 153 -7.81 -13.24 0.74
C ASN A 153 -6.45 -13.79 1.17
N LEU A 154 -5.53 -13.84 0.23
CA LEU A 154 -4.12 -14.19 0.48
C LEU A 154 -3.28 -12.94 0.76
N GLY A 155 -2.04 -13.14 1.20
CA GLY A 155 -1.14 -12.07 1.59
C GLY A 155 -1.12 -11.79 3.09
N PHE A 156 -1.83 -12.59 3.89
CA PHE A 156 -1.88 -12.41 5.34
C PHE A 156 -0.68 -13.05 6.06
N LYS A 157 0.14 -13.80 5.37
CA LYS A 157 1.43 -14.31 5.85
C LYS A 157 2.56 -13.69 5.05
N PHE A 158 3.68 -13.39 5.71
CA PHE A 158 4.88 -12.91 5.01
C PHE A 158 5.37 -13.92 3.98
N GLU A 159 5.18 -15.22 4.24
CA GLU A 159 5.51 -16.31 3.31
C GLU A 159 4.71 -16.22 2.01
N HIS A 160 3.47 -15.72 2.04
CA HIS A 160 2.68 -15.45 0.82
C HIS A 160 3.36 -14.39 -0.05
N LEU A 161 3.81 -13.29 0.58
CA LEU A 161 4.50 -12.21 -0.14
C LEU A 161 5.82 -12.72 -0.74
N ALA A 162 6.57 -13.49 0.03
CA ALA A 162 7.83 -14.09 -0.43
C ALA A 162 7.61 -15.05 -1.60
N ALA A 163 6.56 -15.87 -1.55
CA ALA A 163 6.22 -16.81 -2.63
C ALA A 163 5.84 -16.09 -3.92
N ILE A 164 5.07 -15.00 -3.82
CA ILE A 164 4.71 -14.19 -5.00
C ILE A 164 5.97 -13.56 -5.60
N ILE A 165 6.82 -12.94 -4.78
CA ILE A 165 8.07 -12.33 -5.25
C ILE A 165 8.96 -13.36 -5.94
N ASP A 166 9.07 -14.56 -5.37
CA ASP A 166 9.87 -15.65 -5.94
C ASP A 166 9.41 -16.01 -7.36
N GLY A 167 8.11 -15.96 -7.62
CA GLY A 167 7.53 -16.22 -8.94
C GLY A 167 7.58 -15.04 -9.92
N VAL A 168 7.96 -13.85 -9.48
CA VAL A 168 8.11 -12.68 -10.35
C VAL A 168 9.49 -12.68 -10.99
N GLU A 169 9.54 -12.55 -12.31
CA GLU A 169 10.79 -12.62 -13.09
C GLU A 169 11.65 -11.37 -12.88
N ASP A 170 11.08 -10.18 -13.05
CA ASP A 170 11.79 -8.91 -12.84
C ASP A 170 11.64 -8.43 -11.40
N LYS A 171 12.54 -8.87 -10.54
CA LYS A 171 12.52 -8.54 -9.11
C LYS A 171 12.84 -7.08 -8.81
N SER A 172 13.34 -6.32 -9.77
CA SER A 172 13.59 -4.88 -9.63
C SER A 172 12.28 -4.07 -9.66
N ARG A 173 11.19 -4.68 -10.17
CA ARG A 173 9.89 -4.01 -10.33
C ARG A 173 8.79 -4.67 -9.52
N VAL A 174 9.14 -5.34 -8.43
CA VAL A 174 8.20 -5.85 -7.43
C VAL A 174 8.66 -5.42 -6.04
N GLY A 175 7.71 -5.10 -5.20
CA GLY A 175 7.96 -4.73 -3.81
C GLY A 175 6.74 -5.03 -2.97
N VAL A 176 6.79 -4.62 -1.71
CA VAL A 176 5.70 -4.83 -0.76
C VAL A 176 5.35 -3.55 -0.02
N CYS A 177 4.10 -3.45 0.38
CA CYS A 177 3.58 -2.48 1.32
C CYS A 177 3.06 -3.24 2.55
N ILE A 178 3.47 -2.82 3.74
CA ILE A 178 2.97 -3.41 4.98
C ILE A 178 1.94 -2.48 5.60
N ASP A 179 0.72 -2.98 5.74
CA ASP A 179 -0.37 -2.36 6.49
C ASP A 179 -0.33 -2.89 7.92
N THR A 180 -0.21 -1.99 8.89
CA THR A 180 -0.07 -2.35 10.31
C THR A 180 -1.34 -2.97 10.88
N CYS A 181 -2.51 -2.48 10.48
CA CYS A 181 -3.80 -3.07 10.87
C CYS A 181 -3.92 -4.50 10.34
N HIS A 182 -3.61 -4.71 9.06
CA HIS A 182 -3.63 -6.03 8.43
C HIS A 182 -2.68 -7.01 9.13
N ALA A 183 -1.44 -6.59 9.37
CA ALA A 183 -0.43 -7.42 10.04
C ALA A 183 -0.92 -7.85 11.44
N PHE A 184 -1.43 -6.92 12.22
CA PHE A 184 -1.97 -7.17 13.56
C PHE A 184 -3.15 -8.13 13.53
N ALA A 185 -4.10 -7.90 12.64
CA ALA A 185 -5.27 -8.77 12.46
C ALA A 185 -4.88 -10.18 11.99
N ALA A 186 -3.79 -10.30 11.23
CA ALA A 186 -3.27 -11.59 10.75
C ALA A 186 -2.42 -12.34 11.79
N GLY A 187 -2.12 -11.73 12.94
CA GLY A 187 -1.39 -12.40 14.02
C GLY A 187 0.06 -11.95 14.20
N TYR A 188 0.47 -10.87 13.56
CA TYR A 188 1.77 -10.23 13.80
C TYR A 188 1.62 -9.12 14.84
N ASP A 189 2.10 -9.34 16.05
CA ASP A 189 1.92 -8.40 17.15
C ASP A 189 2.77 -7.13 16.97
N LEU A 190 2.16 -5.99 17.29
CA LEU A 190 2.77 -4.67 17.20
C LEU A 190 2.55 -3.83 18.48
N ARG A 191 2.00 -4.43 19.54
CA ARG A 191 1.54 -3.67 20.72
C ARG A 191 2.65 -3.12 21.58
N THR A 192 3.85 -3.67 21.48
CA THR A 192 5.04 -3.21 22.23
C THR A 192 6.24 -3.08 21.31
N PRO A 193 7.27 -2.27 21.69
CA PRO A 193 8.51 -2.21 20.91
C PRO A 193 9.17 -3.56 20.70
N ALA A 194 9.14 -4.45 21.70
CA ALA A 194 9.71 -5.80 21.58
C ALA A 194 8.95 -6.64 20.54
N GLU A 195 7.64 -6.55 20.49
CA GLU A 195 6.82 -7.26 19.51
C GLU A 195 7.00 -6.67 18.11
N CYS A 196 7.14 -5.35 17.98
CA CYS A 196 7.49 -4.70 16.72
C CYS A 196 8.82 -5.21 16.18
N GLU A 197 9.84 -5.26 17.02
CA GLU A 197 11.15 -5.78 16.64
C GLU A 197 11.07 -7.23 16.16
N LYS A 198 10.34 -8.07 16.87
CA LYS A 198 10.12 -9.48 16.48
C LYS A 198 9.41 -9.59 15.12
N THR A 199 8.32 -8.85 14.94
CA THR A 199 7.54 -8.87 13.69
C THR A 199 8.39 -8.44 12.50
N PHE A 200 9.13 -7.33 12.64
CA PHE A 200 9.95 -6.83 11.54
C PHE A 200 11.26 -7.60 11.35
N THR A 201 11.74 -8.30 12.37
CA THR A 201 12.83 -9.29 12.21
C THR A 201 12.35 -10.48 11.37
N ASP A 202 11.15 -10.99 11.61
CA ASP A 202 10.53 -12.03 10.77
C ASP A 202 10.33 -11.52 9.33
N PHE A 203 9.85 -10.31 9.17
CA PHE A 203 9.71 -9.68 7.86
C PHE A 203 11.07 -9.59 7.13
N ALA A 204 12.11 -9.15 7.80
CA ALA A 204 13.45 -9.05 7.23
C ALA A 204 13.99 -10.41 6.78
N ARG A 205 13.71 -11.47 7.56
CA ARG A 205 14.15 -12.84 7.26
C ARG A 205 13.36 -13.47 6.11
N ILE A 206 12.03 -13.28 6.10
CA ILE A 206 11.13 -13.97 5.16
C ILE A 206 11.03 -13.23 3.82
N VAL A 207 10.87 -11.92 3.86
CA VAL A 207 10.68 -11.08 2.66
C VAL A 207 11.94 -10.26 2.36
N GLY A 208 12.39 -9.49 3.33
CA GLY A 208 13.54 -8.58 3.23
C GLY A 208 13.14 -7.13 3.04
N PHE A 209 13.80 -6.24 3.79
CA PHE A 209 13.56 -4.78 3.70
C PHE A 209 13.88 -4.20 2.33
N LYS A 210 14.71 -4.85 1.53
CA LYS A 210 15.01 -4.41 0.15
C LYS A 210 13.78 -4.34 -0.74
N TYR A 211 12.73 -5.10 -0.40
CA TYR A 211 11.45 -5.09 -1.13
C TYR A 211 10.43 -4.12 -0.56
N LEU A 212 10.65 -3.54 0.61
CA LEU A 212 9.70 -2.62 1.22
C LEU A 212 9.65 -1.31 0.42
N ARG A 213 8.47 -0.97 -0.11
CA ARG A 213 8.25 0.21 -0.94
C ARG A 213 7.22 1.18 -0.37
N GLY A 214 6.53 0.79 0.69
CA GLY A 214 5.54 1.63 1.34
C GLY A 214 5.01 1.00 2.60
N MET A 215 4.30 1.79 3.39
CA MET A 215 3.58 1.35 4.57
C MET A 215 2.21 2.00 4.59
N HIS A 216 1.22 1.27 5.08
CA HIS A 216 -0.02 1.87 5.55
C HIS A 216 0.00 1.87 7.08
N LEU A 217 -0.08 3.06 7.67
CA LEU A 217 -0.04 3.25 9.11
C LEU A 217 -1.46 3.38 9.64
N ASN A 218 -2.02 2.28 10.12
CA ASN A 218 -3.38 2.19 10.62
C ASN A 218 -3.42 1.49 11.96
N ASP A 219 -4.18 2.03 12.91
CA ASP A 219 -4.57 1.28 14.10
C ASP A 219 -5.71 0.31 13.75
N ALA A 220 -6.10 -0.56 14.64
CA ALA A 220 -7.06 -1.62 14.37
C ALA A 220 -8.22 -1.59 15.37
N LYS A 221 -9.45 -1.55 14.84
CA LYS A 221 -10.66 -1.87 15.63
C LYS A 221 -10.76 -3.35 15.89
N SER A 222 -10.29 -4.17 14.95
CA SER A 222 -10.25 -5.62 15.06
C SER A 222 -9.27 -6.06 16.15
N THR A 223 -9.54 -7.22 16.74
CA THR A 223 -8.66 -7.81 17.74
C THR A 223 -7.48 -8.54 17.10
N PHE A 224 -6.45 -8.76 17.90
CA PHE A 224 -5.25 -9.49 17.47
C PHE A 224 -5.60 -10.88 16.93
N GLY A 225 -5.11 -11.17 15.72
CA GLY A 225 -5.30 -12.48 15.10
C GLY A 225 -6.72 -12.79 14.63
N SER A 226 -7.61 -11.79 14.62
CA SER A 226 -9.02 -11.97 14.24
C SER A 226 -9.26 -12.21 12.75
N ARG A 227 -8.30 -11.83 11.90
CA ARG A 227 -8.42 -11.85 10.44
C ARG A 227 -9.57 -11.00 9.92
N VAL A 228 -9.88 -9.91 10.62
CA VAL A 228 -10.89 -8.92 10.24
C VAL A 228 -10.22 -7.60 9.95
N ASP A 229 -10.51 -7.05 8.77
CA ASP A 229 -9.93 -5.78 8.30
C ASP A 229 -10.81 -4.60 8.73
N ARG A 230 -10.45 -3.98 9.85
CA ARG A 230 -11.12 -2.77 10.34
C ARG A 230 -10.10 -1.80 10.93
N HIS A 231 -9.91 -0.68 10.25
CA HIS A 231 -9.00 0.38 10.66
C HIS A 231 -9.56 1.20 11.83
N HIS A 232 -8.65 1.86 12.54
CA HIS A 232 -8.97 2.87 13.55
C HIS A 232 -7.95 3.99 13.49
N SER A 233 -8.30 5.12 14.14
CA SER A 233 -7.37 6.25 14.32
C SER A 233 -6.18 5.83 15.19
N LEU A 234 -5.01 6.41 14.93
CA LEU A 234 -3.78 6.08 15.64
C LEU A 234 -3.93 6.24 17.15
N GLY A 235 -3.57 5.22 17.89
CA GLY A 235 -3.65 5.20 19.34
C GLY A 235 -5.02 4.89 19.92
N GLU A 236 -6.07 4.89 19.10
CA GLU A 236 -7.46 4.67 19.55
C GLU A 236 -7.87 3.19 19.42
N GLY A 237 -7.08 2.39 18.72
CA GLY A 237 -7.37 0.98 18.48
C GLY A 237 -6.60 0.02 19.36
N ASN A 238 -6.62 -1.25 18.99
CA ASN A 238 -6.01 -2.35 19.74
C ASN A 238 -4.48 -2.44 19.57
N ILE A 239 -3.88 -1.70 18.64
CA ILE A 239 -2.43 -1.64 18.48
C ILE A 239 -1.82 -0.63 19.45
N GLY A 240 -2.35 0.60 19.48
CA GLY A 240 -1.86 1.69 20.34
C GLY A 240 -0.73 2.50 19.68
N HIS A 241 -0.29 3.54 20.39
CA HIS A 241 0.68 4.51 19.87
C HIS A 241 2.11 3.96 19.70
N ASP A 242 2.52 3.00 20.52
CA ASP A 242 3.93 2.57 20.60
C ASP A 242 4.46 2.01 19.28
N ALA A 243 3.62 1.29 18.52
CA ALA A 243 4.00 0.78 17.20
C ALA A 243 4.41 1.91 16.24
N PHE A 244 3.61 2.96 16.20
CA PHE A 244 3.82 4.07 15.27
C PHE A 244 5.00 4.95 15.69
N ARG A 245 5.22 5.13 16.98
CA ARG A 245 6.45 5.77 17.50
C ARG A 245 7.68 4.94 17.13
N TRP A 246 7.62 3.63 17.33
CA TRP A 246 8.72 2.72 16.98
C TRP A 246 9.08 2.81 15.49
N ILE A 247 8.07 2.80 14.61
CA ILE A 247 8.27 2.95 13.16
C ILE A 247 8.92 4.29 12.83
N MET A 248 8.45 5.38 13.43
CA MET A 248 8.99 6.72 13.20
C MET A 248 10.45 6.87 13.62
N GLN A 249 10.91 6.07 14.56
CA GLN A 249 12.28 6.12 15.09
C GLN A 249 13.22 5.10 14.44
N ASP A 250 12.75 4.33 13.46
CA ASP A 250 13.55 3.32 12.77
C ASP A 250 13.86 3.75 11.33
N ASP A 251 15.16 3.83 11.02
CA ASP A 251 15.66 4.32 9.73
C ASP A 251 15.33 3.38 8.56
N ARG A 252 14.96 2.12 8.83
CA ARG A 252 14.58 1.17 7.80
C ARG A 252 13.30 1.57 7.05
N PHE A 253 12.52 2.48 7.62
CA PHE A 253 11.29 3.01 7.02
C PHE A 253 11.50 4.37 6.33
N ASP A 254 12.73 4.82 6.18
CA ASP A 254 13.05 6.06 5.48
C ASP A 254 12.92 5.90 3.96
N GLY A 255 12.58 6.99 3.29
CA GLY A 255 12.57 7.07 1.83
C GLY A 255 11.38 6.40 1.13
N ILE A 256 10.40 5.94 1.88
CA ILE A 256 9.17 5.32 1.36
C ILE A 256 7.93 6.07 1.86
N PRO A 257 6.81 6.03 1.10
CA PRO A 257 5.57 6.65 1.57
C PRO A 257 4.95 5.87 2.73
N LEU A 258 4.65 6.59 3.80
CA LEU A 258 3.97 6.10 5.00
C LEU A 258 2.58 6.73 5.02
N ILE A 259 1.56 5.95 4.74
CA ILE A 259 0.23 6.44 4.37
C ILE A 259 -0.81 6.07 5.42
N LEU A 260 -1.52 7.07 5.92
CA LEU A 260 -2.68 6.88 6.77
C LEU A 260 -3.91 6.52 5.91
N GLU A 261 -4.60 5.48 6.35
CA GLU A 261 -5.94 5.14 5.87
C GLU A 261 -6.89 5.03 7.07
N THR A 262 -6.60 5.79 8.10
CA THR A 262 -7.37 5.87 9.33
C THR A 262 -8.77 6.45 9.06
N ILE A 263 -9.70 6.14 9.95
CA ILE A 263 -11.14 6.28 9.67
C ILE A 263 -11.68 7.70 9.72
N ASN A 264 -10.92 8.66 10.29
CA ASN A 264 -11.38 10.04 10.44
C ASN A 264 -10.47 11.01 9.67
N PRO A 265 -10.82 11.37 8.44
CA PRO A 265 -10.02 12.33 7.65
C PRO A 265 -9.85 13.70 8.32
N ASP A 266 -10.78 14.11 9.18
CA ASP A 266 -10.74 15.42 9.83
C ASP A 266 -9.56 15.58 10.80
N ILE A 267 -8.97 14.46 11.26
CA ILE A 267 -7.82 14.47 12.15
C ILE A 267 -6.52 14.02 11.48
N TRP A 268 -6.50 13.79 10.17
CA TRP A 268 -5.26 13.37 9.49
C TRP A 268 -4.12 14.38 9.67
N ALA A 269 -4.41 15.67 9.62
CA ALA A 269 -3.39 16.70 9.86
C ALA A 269 -2.76 16.57 11.25
N GLU A 270 -3.56 16.27 12.27
CA GLU A 270 -3.11 16.05 13.65
C GLU A 270 -2.31 14.74 13.76
N GLU A 271 -2.77 13.67 13.12
CA GLU A 271 -2.07 12.38 13.11
C GLU A 271 -0.71 12.49 12.41
N ILE A 272 -0.64 13.20 11.28
CA ILE A 272 0.62 13.48 10.56
C ILE A 272 1.57 14.29 11.45
N ALA A 273 1.08 15.34 12.10
CA ALA A 273 1.87 16.17 13.00
C ALA A 273 2.42 15.34 14.17
N TRP A 274 1.59 14.46 14.75
CA TRP A 274 2.02 13.56 15.83
C TRP A 274 3.12 12.60 15.36
N LEU A 275 2.96 12.00 14.18
CA LEU A 275 3.97 11.11 13.60
C LEU A 275 5.30 11.83 13.39
N LYS A 276 5.26 13.01 12.80
CA LYS A 276 6.47 13.84 12.60
C LYS A 276 7.18 14.14 13.92
N ALA A 277 6.44 14.44 14.97
CA ALA A 277 6.98 14.73 16.29
C ALA A 277 7.75 13.54 16.90
N GLN A 278 7.35 12.30 16.59
CA GLN A 278 8.00 11.11 17.11
C GLN A 278 9.42 10.90 16.58
N GLN A 279 9.76 11.49 15.43
CA GLN A 279 11.12 11.40 14.86
C GLN A 279 12.16 12.17 15.69
N THR A 280 11.77 13.23 16.37
CA THR A 280 12.69 14.15 17.08
C THR A 280 13.20 13.61 18.41
N GLU A 281 12.56 12.61 19.00
CA GLU A 281 12.98 12.04 20.28
C GLU A 281 14.32 11.27 20.21
N LYS A 282 14.77 10.90 19.00
CA LYS A 282 16.05 10.22 18.77
C LYS A 282 17.28 11.13 18.88
N ALA A 283 17.09 12.45 18.79
CA ALA A 283 18.20 13.41 18.76
C ALA A 283 18.73 13.78 20.16
N VAL A 284 18.17 13.24 21.22
CA VAL A 284 18.43 13.61 22.64
C VAL A 284 19.03 12.47 23.46
N ALA A 285 19.33 11.32 22.85
CA ALA A 285 19.93 10.18 23.56
C ALA A 285 21.44 10.06 23.28
#